data_e6bbda023f2e3ecb48ea82808d190a67
#
_entry.id   e6bbda023f2e3ecb48ea82808d190a67
#
_cell.length_a   1.000
_cell.length_b   1.000
_cell.length_c   1.000
_cell.angle_alpha   90.00
_cell.angle_beta   90.00
_cell.angle_gamma   90.00
#
_symmetry.space_group_name_H-M   'P 1'
#
loop_
_entity.id
_entity.type
_entity.pdbx_description
1 polymer ?
#
loop_
_entity_poly.entity_id
_entity_poly.type
_entity_poly.pdbx_seq_one_letter_code
_entity_poly.pdbx_strand_id
1 'polypeptide(L)'
;MDFLFYFLFKLIIQSTTKMPPRDPFNSMLSLGYSMLFNEIMSNVLALGLHPYVGFMHRIAKGHPALVSDLIEEWRAPLIDSMVLAMVKRNMLTKDMFETNETGCFLNPEARKIYLQTYNKKLRSDNQYFEDKYTYRESIRQQCRKYASVIMHSDITLYEPLELR
;
A
#
# COMPACT_ATOMS: atom_id res chain seq x y z
N MET A 1 11.72 20.87 -3.76
CA MET A 1 11.45 19.69 -2.89
C MET A 1 12.54 19.71 -1.83
N ASP A 2 12.17 20.09 -0.57
CA ASP A 2 13.15 20.38 0.47
C ASP A 2 13.97 19.15 0.84
N PHE A 3 15.29 19.29 0.72
CA PHE A 3 16.27 18.25 1.09
C PHE A 3 16.08 17.76 2.54
N LEU A 4 15.67 18.67 3.44
CA LEU A 4 15.33 18.36 4.83
C LEU A 4 14.12 17.41 4.94
N PHE A 5 13.11 17.59 4.09
CA PHE A 5 11.93 16.75 4.05
C PHE A 5 12.25 15.33 3.52
N TYR A 6 13.10 15.23 2.49
CA TYR A 6 13.59 13.95 1.96
C TYR A 6 14.48 13.21 2.99
N PHE A 7 15.31 13.95 3.72
CA PHE A 7 16.17 13.40 4.76
C PHE A 7 15.39 12.89 5.97
N LEU A 8 14.40 13.68 6.45
CA LEU A 8 13.44 13.26 7.48
C LEU A 8 12.61 12.05 7.03
N PHE A 9 12.17 12.03 5.78
CA PHE A 9 11.46 10.92 5.18
C PHE A 9 12.30 9.63 5.17
N LYS A 10 13.58 9.71 4.81
CA LYS A 10 14.49 8.56 4.80
C LYS A 10 14.80 8.05 6.23
N LEU A 11 14.91 8.97 7.21
CA LEU A 11 15.08 8.62 8.62
C LEU A 11 13.82 7.94 9.20
N ILE A 12 12.64 8.42 8.85
CA ILE A 12 11.36 7.87 9.31
C ILE A 12 11.10 6.48 8.70
N ILE A 13 11.43 6.27 7.42
CA ILE A 13 11.31 4.95 6.76
C ILE A 13 12.31 3.93 7.32
N GLN A 14 13.52 4.36 7.70
CA GLN A 14 14.50 3.47 8.34
C GLN A 14 14.08 3.01 9.75
N SER A 15 13.17 3.73 10.38
CA SER A 15 12.58 3.35 11.67
C SER A 15 11.23 2.66 11.51
N THR A 16 11.04 1.82 10.48
CA THR A 16 9.85 0.95 10.39
C THR A 16 9.81 0.06 11.62
N THR A 17 9.18 0.62 12.63
CA THR A 17 9.08 0.02 13.95
C THR A 17 8.15 -1.17 13.90
N LYS A 18 8.50 -2.15 14.71
CA LYS A 18 7.74 -3.35 15.00
C LYS A 18 6.24 -3.05 15.11
N MET A 19 5.40 -3.88 14.52
CA MET A 19 3.96 -3.83 14.80
C MET A 19 3.71 -4.14 16.29
N PRO A 20 2.87 -3.40 16.95
CA PRO A 20 2.04 -2.27 16.49
C PRO A 20 2.83 -0.93 16.36
N PRO A 21 2.35 0.01 15.52
CA PRO A 21 2.98 1.33 15.34
C PRO A 21 2.94 2.14 16.63
N ARG A 22 4.00 2.92 16.90
CA ARG A 22 4.12 3.70 18.15
C ARG A 22 3.94 5.20 17.98
N ASP A 23 3.71 5.67 16.77
CA ASP A 23 3.52 7.08 16.46
C ASP A 23 2.45 7.28 15.37
N PRO A 24 1.86 8.49 15.26
CA PRO A 24 0.80 8.79 14.31
C PRO A 24 1.14 8.50 12.85
N PHE A 25 2.37 8.80 12.40
CA PHE A 25 2.76 8.62 11.02
C PHE A 25 2.81 7.13 10.64
N ASN A 26 3.49 6.32 11.45
CA ASN A 26 3.55 4.87 11.24
C ASN A 26 2.18 4.21 11.42
N SER A 27 1.30 4.77 12.25
CA SER A 27 -0.09 4.31 12.40
C SER A 27 -0.87 4.48 11.09
N MET A 28 -0.75 5.64 10.43
CA MET A 28 -1.37 5.90 9.13
C MET A 28 -0.81 4.97 8.03
N LEU A 29 0.52 4.78 7.98
CA LEU A 29 1.15 3.87 7.01
C LEU A 29 0.68 2.43 7.21
N SER A 30 0.71 1.94 8.45
CA SER A 30 0.30 0.58 8.81
C SER A 30 -1.16 0.30 8.42
N LEU A 31 -2.06 1.24 8.70
CA LEU A 31 -3.46 1.13 8.30
C LEU A 31 -3.58 1.07 6.76
N GLY A 32 -2.87 1.95 6.05
CA GLY A 32 -2.89 2.00 4.60
C GLY A 32 -2.38 0.72 3.96
N TYR A 33 -1.25 0.20 4.43
CA TYR A 33 -0.71 -1.06 3.94
C TYR A 33 -1.65 -2.24 4.20
N SER A 34 -2.29 -2.29 5.37
CA SER A 34 -3.27 -3.33 5.68
C SER A 34 -4.48 -3.28 4.75
N MET A 35 -4.97 -2.08 4.43
CA MET A 35 -6.10 -1.89 3.49
C MET A 35 -5.71 -2.28 2.07
N LEU A 36 -4.53 -1.84 1.62
CA LEU A 36 -4.00 -2.17 0.29
C LEU A 36 -3.74 -3.68 0.16
N PHE A 37 -3.20 -4.30 1.20
CA PHE A 37 -3.00 -5.74 1.26
C PHE A 37 -4.33 -6.51 1.04
N ASN A 38 -5.41 -6.09 1.70
CA ASN A 38 -6.72 -6.71 1.53
C ASN A 38 -7.32 -6.45 0.13
N GLU A 39 -7.09 -5.28 -0.46
CA GLU A 39 -7.52 -4.98 -1.85
C GLU A 39 -6.82 -5.93 -2.84
N ILE A 40 -5.50 -6.13 -2.70
CA ILE A 40 -4.73 -7.06 -3.56
C ILE A 40 -5.12 -8.51 -3.28
N MET A 41 -5.25 -8.90 -2.01
CA MET A 41 -5.70 -10.24 -1.61
C MET A 41 -7.02 -10.61 -2.28
N SER A 42 -7.99 -9.69 -2.29
CA SER A 42 -9.29 -9.90 -2.92
C SER A 42 -9.17 -10.13 -4.44
N ASN A 43 -8.27 -9.40 -5.12
CA ASN A 43 -8.02 -9.60 -6.55
C ASN A 43 -7.30 -10.91 -6.85
N VAL A 44 -6.30 -11.28 -6.05
CA VAL A 44 -5.56 -12.55 -6.14
C VAL A 44 -6.52 -13.74 -6.03
N LEU A 45 -7.40 -13.73 -5.00
CA LEU A 45 -8.39 -14.78 -4.79
C LEU A 45 -9.45 -14.82 -5.90
N ALA A 46 -9.92 -13.66 -6.38
CA ALA A 46 -10.91 -13.58 -7.46
C ALA A 46 -10.38 -14.15 -8.79
N LEU A 47 -9.08 -14.14 -9.00
CA LEU A 47 -8.41 -14.72 -10.17
C LEU A 47 -8.03 -16.20 -9.98
N GLY A 48 -8.37 -16.81 -8.83
CA GLY A 48 -8.04 -18.21 -8.54
C GLY A 48 -6.56 -18.45 -8.25
N LEU A 49 -5.77 -17.39 -8.01
CA LEU A 49 -4.36 -17.51 -7.66
C LEU A 49 -4.20 -17.94 -6.20
N HIS A 50 -3.12 -18.68 -5.92
CA HIS A 50 -2.81 -19.11 -4.56
C HIS A 50 -2.03 -18.02 -3.81
N PRO A 51 -2.59 -17.35 -2.78
CA PRO A 51 -2.00 -16.14 -2.18
C PRO A 51 -0.68 -16.41 -1.44
N TYR A 52 -0.38 -17.64 -1.07
CA TYR A 52 0.81 -18.01 -0.29
C TYR A 52 2.02 -18.39 -1.16
N VAL A 53 1.85 -18.50 -2.47
CA VAL A 53 2.94 -18.83 -3.41
C VAL A 53 3.41 -17.56 -4.09
N GLY A 54 4.42 -16.92 -3.51
CA GLY A 54 5.06 -15.70 -4.02
C GLY A 54 6.29 -15.99 -4.87
N PHE A 55 6.91 -14.93 -5.40
CA PHE A 55 8.12 -14.99 -6.24
C PHE A 55 9.33 -14.28 -5.61
N MET A 56 9.13 -13.37 -4.64
CA MET A 56 10.21 -12.68 -3.90
C MET A 56 10.26 -13.09 -2.43
N HIS A 57 9.12 -13.09 -1.76
CA HIS A 57 9.04 -13.47 -0.35
C HIS A 57 9.11 -14.99 -0.18
N ARG A 58 9.85 -15.44 0.84
CA ARG A 58 9.89 -16.86 1.21
C ARG A 58 8.51 -17.34 1.65
N ILE A 59 8.14 -18.54 1.23
CA ILE A 59 6.93 -19.20 1.69
C ILE A 59 7.07 -19.45 3.20
N ALA A 60 6.18 -18.86 3.96
CA ALA A 60 6.10 -19.02 5.42
C ALA A 60 4.67 -19.36 5.82
N LYS A 61 4.53 -20.15 6.91
CA LYS A 61 3.21 -20.57 7.40
C LYS A 61 2.36 -19.34 7.77
N GLY A 62 1.19 -19.23 7.14
CA GLY A 62 0.24 -18.15 7.41
C GLY A 62 0.60 -16.79 6.81
N HIS A 63 1.66 -16.69 5.99
CA HIS A 63 2.07 -15.46 5.32
C HIS A 63 1.72 -15.49 3.82
N PRO A 64 0.79 -14.66 3.33
CA PRO A 64 0.43 -14.59 1.91
C PRO A 64 1.53 -13.91 1.08
N ALA A 65 2.55 -14.70 0.71
CA ALA A 65 3.76 -14.23 0.06
C ALA A 65 3.48 -13.52 -1.27
N LEU A 66 2.57 -14.04 -2.10
CA LEU A 66 2.21 -13.41 -3.38
C LEU A 66 1.61 -12.00 -3.18
N VAL A 67 0.74 -11.85 -2.18
CA VAL A 67 0.14 -10.54 -1.88
C VAL A 67 1.21 -9.58 -1.40
N SER A 68 2.18 -10.06 -0.60
CA SER A 68 3.32 -9.26 -0.15
C SER A 68 4.25 -8.87 -1.29
N ASP A 69 4.40 -9.71 -2.31
CA ASP A 69 5.19 -9.37 -3.50
C ASP A 69 4.49 -8.29 -4.34
N LEU A 70 3.21 -8.46 -4.62
CA LEU A 70 2.44 -7.54 -5.45
C LEU A 70 2.21 -6.17 -4.81
N ILE A 71 2.15 -6.07 -3.47
CA ILE A 71 1.94 -4.80 -2.77
C ILE A 71 3.13 -3.85 -2.92
N GLU A 72 4.35 -4.36 -3.10
CA GLU A 72 5.56 -3.53 -3.13
C GLU A 72 5.51 -2.45 -4.22
N GLU A 73 4.94 -2.73 -5.38
CA GLU A 73 4.78 -1.77 -6.46
C GLU A 73 3.85 -0.59 -6.09
N TRP A 74 2.91 -0.81 -5.15
CA TRP A 74 1.87 0.15 -4.80
C TRP A 74 2.11 0.92 -3.51
N ARG A 75 3.04 0.48 -2.65
CA ARG A 75 3.30 1.11 -1.36
C ARG A 75 3.63 2.58 -1.51
N ALA A 76 4.66 2.90 -2.30
CA ALA A 76 5.12 4.27 -2.48
C ALA A 76 4.10 5.15 -3.24
N PRO A 77 3.59 4.76 -4.45
CA PRO A 77 2.72 5.64 -5.22
C PRO A 77 1.32 5.83 -4.63
N LEU A 78 0.83 4.86 -3.86
CA LEU A 78 -0.51 4.92 -3.31
C LEU A 78 -0.52 5.34 -1.84
N ILE A 79 0.16 4.60 -0.96
CA ILE A 79 0.04 4.79 0.49
C ILE A 79 0.97 5.89 0.97
N ASP A 80 2.28 5.80 0.68
CA ASP A 80 3.25 6.77 1.18
C ASP A 80 2.94 8.16 0.66
N SER A 81 2.64 8.28 -0.65
CA SER A 81 2.25 9.56 -1.27
C SER A 81 0.98 10.15 -0.64
N MET A 82 -0.02 9.31 -0.33
CA MET A 82 -1.26 9.73 0.30
C MET A 82 -1.01 10.21 1.73
N VAL A 83 -0.31 9.42 2.55
CA VAL A 83 -0.01 9.76 3.95
C VAL A 83 0.81 11.03 4.04
N LEU A 84 1.82 11.19 3.19
CA LEU A 84 2.62 12.42 3.11
C LEU A 84 1.76 13.63 2.74
N ALA A 85 0.83 13.48 1.80
CA ALA A 85 -0.10 14.56 1.43
C ALA A 85 -1.05 14.91 2.58
N MET A 86 -1.52 13.92 3.35
CA MET A 86 -2.34 14.14 4.54
C MET A 86 -1.58 14.92 5.62
N VAL A 87 -0.33 14.54 5.90
CA VAL A 87 0.54 15.23 6.86
C VAL A 87 0.82 16.66 6.40
N LYS A 88 1.24 16.86 5.15
CA LYS A 88 1.53 18.19 4.58
C LYS A 88 0.33 19.13 4.64
N ARG A 89 -0.89 18.61 4.53
CA ARG A 89 -2.15 19.39 4.58
C ARG A 89 -2.74 19.50 5.97
N ASN A 90 -2.07 18.97 7.01
CA ASN A 90 -2.56 18.91 8.38
C ASN A 90 -3.99 18.34 8.47
N MET A 91 -4.28 17.27 7.71
CA MET A 91 -5.62 16.68 7.67
C MET A 91 -6.00 15.94 8.94
N LEU A 92 -5.00 15.46 9.68
CA LEU A 92 -5.16 14.83 11.00
C LEU A 92 -4.24 15.54 12.00
N THR A 93 -4.77 15.80 13.18
CA THR A 93 -4.06 16.44 14.31
C THR A 93 -3.66 15.38 15.36
N LYS A 94 -2.76 15.72 16.26
CA LYS A 94 -2.23 14.75 17.25
C LYS A 94 -3.31 14.21 18.19
N ASP A 95 -4.29 15.01 18.55
CA ASP A 95 -5.43 14.67 19.40
C ASP A 95 -6.39 13.67 18.74
N MET A 96 -6.27 13.46 17.43
CA MET A 96 -7.00 12.43 16.68
C MET A 96 -6.37 11.03 16.79
N PHE A 97 -5.32 10.88 17.60
CA PHE A 97 -4.64 9.60 17.81
C PHE A 97 -4.70 9.21 19.29
N GLU A 98 -5.01 7.96 19.53
CA GLU A 98 -5.01 7.33 20.85
C GLU A 98 -3.74 6.50 20.99
N THR A 99 -2.89 6.83 21.97
CA THR A 99 -1.66 6.10 22.25
C THR A 99 -1.79 5.37 23.59
N ASN A 100 -1.51 4.07 23.59
CA ASN A 100 -1.50 3.22 24.76
C ASN A 100 -0.30 2.24 24.72
N GLU A 101 -0.20 1.33 25.68
CA GLU A 101 0.88 0.34 25.74
C GLU A 101 0.94 -0.57 24.50
N THR A 102 -0.18 -0.78 23.83
CA THR A 102 -0.28 -1.63 22.63
C THR A 102 0.06 -0.90 21.35
N GLY A 103 0.10 0.45 21.34
CA GLY A 103 0.48 1.23 20.16
C GLY A 103 -0.23 2.58 20.04
N CYS A 104 -0.09 3.19 18.87
CA CYS A 104 -0.74 4.43 18.47
C CYS A 104 -1.77 4.13 17.38
N PHE A 105 -3.02 4.55 17.61
CA PHE A 105 -4.15 4.24 16.73
C PHE A 105 -4.97 5.48 16.40
N LEU A 106 -5.55 5.50 15.22
CA LEU A 106 -6.49 6.55 14.80
C LEU A 106 -7.80 6.40 15.58
N ASN A 107 -8.30 7.50 16.16
CA ASN A 107 -9.64 7.55 16.74
C ASN A 107 -10.72 7.40 15.64
N PRO A 108 -12.01 7.25 15.97
CA PRO A 108 -13.06 7.04 14.99
C PRO A 108 -13.18 8.17 13.95
N GLU A 109 -12.97 9.42 14.34
CA GLU A 109 -13.01 10.58 13.44
C GLU A 109 -11.84 10.57 12.46
N ALA A 110 -10.61 10.43 12.94
CA ALA A 110 -9.41 10.29 12.10
C ALA A 110 -9.53 9.13 11.12
N ARG A 111 -10.06 8.00 11.59
CA ARG A 111 -10.29 6.82 10.75
C ARG A 111 -11.27 7.11 9.63
N LYS A 112 -12.35 7.84 9.89
CA LYS A 112 -13.31 8.26 8.86
C LYS A 112 -12.64 9.12 7.79
N ILE A 113 -11.88 10.15 8.19
CA ILE A 113 -11.14 11.02 7.27
C ILE A 113 -10.14 10.20 6.45
N TYR A 114 -9.39 9.30 7.10
CA TYR A 114 -8.44 8.43 6.44
C TYR A 114 -9.09 7.56 5.38
N LEU A 115 -10.17 6.87 5.72
CA LEU A 115 -10.91 5.99 4.81
C LEU A 115 -11.47 6.74 3.59
N GLN A 116 -12.00 7.96 3.80
CA GLN A 116 -12.47 8.81 2.70
C GLN A 116 -11.32 9.21 1.77
N THR A 117 -10.16 9.58 2.35
CA THR A 117 -8.97 9.96 1.59
C THR A 117 -8.42 8.78 0.79
N TYR A 118 -8.33 7.59 1.41
CA TYR A 118 -7.91 6.36 0.74
C TYR A 118 -8.84 5.99 -0.42
N ASN A 119 -10.16 6.01 -0.21
CA ASN A 119 -11.11 5.72 -1.28
C ASN A 119 -11.03 6.75 -2.42
N LYS A 120 -10.84 8.04 -2.09
CA LYS A 120 -10.63 9.09 -3.10
C LYS A 120 -9.37 8.82 -3.92
N LYS A 121 -8.26 8.44 -3.26
CA LYS A 121 -6.99 8.09 -3.92
C LYS A 121 -7.15 6.87 -4.82
N LEU A 122 -7.79 5.80 -4.36
CA LEU A 122 -8.05 4.60 -5.18
C LEU A 122 -8.88 4.87 -6.44
N ARG A 123 -9.75 5.87 -6.39
CA ARG A 123 -10.60 6.29 -7.53
C ARG A 123 -9.96 7.35 -8.40
N SER A 124 -8.83 7.93 -7.99
CA SER A 124 -8.12 8.89 -8.83
C SER A 124 -7.37 8.17 -9.94
N ASP A 125 -7.28 8.85 -11.08
CA ASP A 125 -6.56 8.32 -12.23
C ASP A 125 -5.05 8.32 -11.98
N ASN A 126 -4.37 7.37 -12.58
CA ASN A 126 -2.93 7.33 -12.73
C ASN A 126 -2.58 6.86 -14.15
N GLN A 127 -1.36 7.08 -14.54
CA GLN A 127 -0.80 6.50 -15.74
C GLN A 127 -0.28 5.11 -15.40
N TYR A 128 -0.93 4.07 -15.93
CA TYR A 128 -0.49 2.69 -15.81
C TYR A 128 -0.05 2.19 -17.19
N PHE A 129 1.24 2.16 -17.44
CA PHE A 129 1.86 2.02 -18.76
C PHE A 129 1.36 3.07 -19.75
N GLU A 130 0.83 2.65 -20.88
CA GLU A 130 0.30 3.56 -21.92
C GLU A 130 -1.15 3.99 -21.63
N ASP A 131 -1.84 3.29 -20.72
CA ASP A 131 -3.24 3.49 -20.40
C ASP A 131 -3.45 4.34 -19.17
N LYS A 132 -4.58 5.05 -19.13
CA LYS A 132 -5.02 5.81 -17.98
C LYS A 132 -6.13 5.06 -17.25
N TYR A 133 -5.80 4.58 -16.05
CA TYR A 133 -6.73 3.87 -15.18
C TYR A 133 -6.84 4.53 -13.81
N THR A 134 -7.89 4.18 -13.05
CA THR A 134 -7.87 4.45 -11.62
C THR A 134 -6.85 3.55 -10.93
N TYR A 135 -6.32 3.96 -9.77
CA TYR A 135 -5.40 3.11 -8.99
C TYR A 135 -6.00 1.72 -8.71
N ARG A 136 -7.30 1.65 -8.41
CA ARG A 136 -7.98 0.38 -8.19
C ARG A 136 -7.96 -0.53 -9.42
N GLU A 137 -8.21 0.02 -10.60
CA GLU A 137 -8.16 -0.77 -11.83
C GLU A 137 -6.73 -1.16 -12.19
N SER A 138 -5.75 -0.29 -11.96
CA SER A 138 -4.33 -0.61 -12.19
C SER A 138 -3.86 -1.78 -11.33
N ILE A 139 -4.25 -1.83 -10.04
CA ILE A 139 -3.99 -2.98 -9.16
C ILE A 139 -4.62 -4.27 -9.74
N ARG A 140 -5.84 -4.17 -10.24
CA ARG A 140 -6.53 -5.30 -10.87
C ARG A 140 -5.81 -5.78 -12.14
N GLN A 141 -5.34 -4.85 -12.97
CA GLN A 141 -4.56 -5.16 -14.17
C GLN A 141 -3.22 -5.83 -13.84
N GLN A 142 -2.51 -5.36 -12.81
CA GLN A 142 -1.30 -6.02 -12.31
C GLN A 142 -1.58 -7.49 -11.95
N CYS A 143 -2.62 -7.75 -11.17
CA CYS A 143 -2.99 -9.11 -10.78
C CYS A 143 -3.34 -9.99 -12.00
N ARG A 144 -4.03 -9.42 -13.01
CA ARG A 144 -4.34 -10.13 -14.27
C ARG A 144 -3.09 -10.43 -15.09
N LYS A 145 -2.15 -9.48 -15.21
CA LYS A 145 -0.87 -9.71 -15.90
C LYS A 145 -0.10 -10.84 -15.21
N TYR A 146 -0.05 -10.84 -13.88
CA TYR A 146 0.58 -11.92 -13.12
C TYR A 146 -0.12 -13.28 -13.37
N ALA A 147 -1.45 -13.32 -13.35
CA ALA A 147 -2.20 -14.53 -13.67
C ALA A 147 -1.88 -15.04 -15.08
N SER A 148 -1.76 -14.16 -16.07
CA SER A 148 -1.37 -14.51 -17.44
C SER A 148 0.02 -15.14 -17.52
N VAL A 149 1.01 -14.62 -16.78
CA VAL A 149 2.34 -15.23 -16.68
C VAL A 149 2.26 -16.70 -16.21
N ILE A 150 1.48 -16.94 -15.16
CA ILE A 150 1.33 -18.30 -14.61
C ILE A 150 0.63 -19.23 -15.61
N MET A 151 -0.45 -18.75 -16.24
CA MET A 151 -1.24 -19.55 -17.20
C MET A 151 -0.44 -19.93 -18.44
N HIS A 152 0.38 -19.03 -18.95
CA HIS A 152 1.16 -19.24 -20.18
C HIS A 152 2.62 -19.65 -19.93
N SER A 153 3.06 -19.68 -18.66
CA SER A 153 4.47 -19.91 -18.27
C SER A 153 5.46 -18.98 -19.00
N ASP A 154 5.03 -17.72 -19.23
CA ASP A 154 5.79 -16.71 -19.96
C ASP A 154 5.95 -15.44 -19.12
N ILE A 155 7.16 -15.25 -18.58
CA ILE A 155 7.49 -14.10 -17.73
C ILE A 155 7.45 -12.75 -18.49
N THR A 156 7.58 -12.77 -19.81
CA THR A 156 7.58 -11.53 -20.62
C THR A 156 6.21 -10.84 -20.63
N LEU A 157 5.16 -11.54 -20.18
CA LEU A 157 3.82 -10.98 -20.05
C LEU A 157 3.66 -10.09 -18.80
N TYR A 158 4.64 -10.07 -17.89
CA TYR A 158 4.63 -9.21 -16.72
C TYR A 158 5.64 -8.08 -16.86
N GLU A 159 5.13 -6.89 -16.86
CA GLU A 159 5.92 -5.66 -16.77
C GLU A 159 5.62 -5.02 -15.42
N PRO A 160 6.63 -4.82 -14.55
CA PRO A 160 6.45 -4.12 -13.29
C PRO A 160 6.08 -2.65 -13.52
N LEU A 161 5.40 -2.04 -12.55
CA LEU A 161 4.99 -0.64 -12.60
C LEU A 161 6.22 0.27 -12.66
N GLU A 162 6.38 0.99 -13.77
CA GLU A 162 7.36 2.08 -13.86
C GLU A 162 6.74 3.38 -13.33
N LEU A 163 7.33 3.92 -12.26
CA LEU A 163 6.97 5.23 -11.74
C LEU A 163 7.62 6.31 -12.64
N ARG A 164 6.82 7.08 -13.33
CA ARG A 164 7.24 8.28 -14.07
C ARG A 164 6.83 9.55 -13.34
#